data_207ddbe320e2fe0b19eef60d2deec79d
#
_entry.id   207ddbe320e2fe0b19eef60d2deec79d
#
_cell.length_a   1.000
_cell.length_b   1.000
_cell.length_c   1.000
_cell.angle_alpha   90.00
_cell.angle_beta   90.00
_cell.angle_gamma   90.00
#
_symmetry.space_group_name_H-M   'P 1'
#
loop_
_entity.id
_entity.type
_entity.pdbx_description
1 polymer ?
#
loop_
_entity_poly.entity_id
_entity_poly.type
_entity_poly.pdbx_seq_one_letter_code
_entity_poly.pdbx_strand_id
1 'polypeptide(L)'
;MFGRFATHDILASVDSAVQVAHAITVHPVAVEADYRTVVDEWQTAERGAANTGTDEIASSLFYEYAVVDLNQLAANFAGSSPDQLAALVGWLVRALHGVEPAAKLGSTAPYSDVPEMLVELGRRRPRSLVRAYQDAIRPRELNADLANRAIQLLDSQRQHANARIGSPDATWTLSDTAAGDTKPAVEVIADAAAERARTWFAQRAEKAAA
;
A
#
# COMPACT_ATOMS: atom_id res chain seq x y z
N MET A 1 -3.38 -13.77 -7.28
CA MET A 1 -3.81 -12.58 -6.53
C MET A 1 -4.03 -11.37 -7.43
N PHE A 2 -3.03 -10.93 -8.21
CA PHE A 2 -3.08 -9.69 -9.02
C PHE A 2 -3.71 -9.84 -10.40
N GLY A 3 -4.29 -11.00 -10.71
CA GLY A 3 -4.88 -11.29 -12.00
C GLY A 3 -3.87 -11.63 -13.09
N ARG A 4 -4.37 -12.09 -14.21
CA ARG A 4 -3.62 -12.33 -15.43
C ARG A 4 -4.51 -12.06 -16.64
N PHE A 5 -4.02 -11.24 -17.54
CA PHE A 5 -4.67 -11.03 -18.84
C PHE A 5 -3.95 -11.86 -19.91
N ALA A 6 -4.72 -12.64 -20.68
CA ALA A 6 -4.20 -13.43 -21.78
C ALA A 6 -4.93 -13.02 -23.07
N THR A 7 -4.21 -12.49 -24.05
CA THR A 7 -4.78 -11.98 -25.30
C THR A 7 -5.25 -13.06 -26.25
N HIS A 8 -4.69 -14.27 -26.17
CA HIS A 8 -4.95 -15.36 -27.10
C HIS A 8 -5.80 -16.50 -26.52
N ASP A 9 -6.02 -16.48 -25.21
CA ASP A 9 -6.81 -17.50 -24.51
C ASP A 9 -7.62 -16.86 -23.40
N ILE A 10 -8.91 -16.63 -23.64
CA ILE A 10 -9.85 -16.02 -22.68
C ILE A 10 -9.97 -16.90 -21.42
N LEU A 11 -9.85 -18.22 -21.56
CA LEU A 11 -9.93 -19.16 -20.42
C LEU A 11 -8.70 -19.09 -19.52
N ALA A 12 -7.60 -18.53 -20.01
CA ALA A 12 -6.36 -18.32 -19.23
C ALA A 12 -6.32 -16.97 -18.50
N SER A 13 -7.32 -16.11 -18.69
CA SER A 13 -7.46 -14.84 -17.98
C SER A 13 -7.97 -15.09 -16.56
N VAL A 14 -7.41 -14.38 -15.58
CA VAL A 14 -7.78 -14.48 -14.17
C VAL A 14 -8.02 -13.06 -13.64
N ASP A 15 -9.21 -12.81 -13.11
CA ASP A 15 -9.57 -11.54 -12.51
C ASP A 15 -8.74 -11.26 -11.25
N SER A 16 -8.37 -10.00 -11.06
CA SER A 16 -7.60 -9.60 -9.90
C SER A 16 -8.45 -9.62 -8.63
N ALA A 17 -7.94 -10.29 -7.59
CA ALA A 17 -8.49 -10.22 -6.23
C ALA A 17 -7.89 -9.05 -5.43
N VAL A 18 -6.78 -8.47 -5.89
CA VAL A 18 -6.08 -7.36 -5.24
C VAL A 18 -6.04 -6.17 -6.19
N GLN A 19 -6.50 -5.04 -5.72
CA GLN A 19 -6.50 -3.77 -6.43
C GLN A 19 -5.63 -2.79 -5.64
N VAL A 20 -4.64 -2.19 -6.28
CA VAL A 20 -3.74 -1.19 -5.68
C VAL A 20 -3.94 0.11 -6.43
N ALA A 21 -4.29 1.17 -5.70
CA ALA A 21 -4.42 2.50 -6.27
C ALA A 21 -3.04 3.14 -6.49
N HIS A 22 -2.97 4.14 -7.35
CA HIS A 22 -1.77 4.97 -7.43
C HIS A 22 -1.54 5.69 -6.10
N ALA A 23 -0.29 5.72 -5.65
CA ALA A 23 0.12 6.55 -4.53
C ALA A 23 -0.06 8.02 -4.88
N ILE A 24 -0.59 8.80 -3.94
CA ILE A 24 -0.73 10.25 -4.08
C ILE A 24 0.01 10.96 -2.97
N THR A 25 0.58 12.12 -3.27
CA THR A 25 1.22 12.96 -2.26
C THR A 25 0.18 13.65 -1.39
N VAL A 26 0.44 13.75 -0.09
CA VAL A 26 -0.47 14.42 0.87
C VAL A 26 -0.20 15.91 1.01
N HIS A 27 0.89 16.41 0.43
CA HIS A 27 1.30 17.81 0.43
C HIS A 27 1.90 18.20 -0.92
N PRO A 28 2.03 19.53 -1.24
CA PRO A 28 2.71 19.97 -2.44
C PRO A 28 4.16 19.49 -2.46
N VAL A 29 4.61 19.00 -3.60
CA VAL A 29 5.97 18.49 -3.80
C VAL A 29 6.69 19.37 -4.80
N ALA A 30 7.89 19.82 -4.45
CA ALA A 30 8.84 20.38 -5.40
C ALA A 30 9.64 19.23 -6.02
N VAL A 31 9.70 19.20 -7.34
CA VAL A 31 10.57 18.31 -8.08
C VAL A 31 11.90 19.01 -8.28
N GLU A 32 12.97 18.39 -7.83
CA GLU A 32 14.34 18.89 -8.01
C GLU A 32 14.99 18.16 -9.18
N ALA A 33 15.64 18.92 -10.04
CA ALA A 33 16.38 18.38 -11.18
C ALA A 33 17.84 18.14 -10.77
N ASP A 34 18.26 16.88 -10.79
CA ASP A 34 19.64 16.46 -10.59
C ASP A 34 20.32 16.31 -11.96
N TYR A 35 21.25 17.22 -12.24
CA TYR A 35 21.97 17.24 -13.51
C TYR A 35 23.27 16.46 -13.39
N ARG A 36 23.44 15.44 -14.24
CA ARG A 36 24.66 14.62 -14.29
C ARG A 36 25.37 14.76 -15.63
N THR A 37 26.68 14.81 -15.56
CA THR A 37 27.57 14.77 -16.72
C THR A 37 28.58 13.64 -16.54
N VAL A 38 28.84 12.91 -17.61
CA VAL A 38 29.92 11.93 -17.65
C VAL A 38 30.98 12.43 -18.60
N VAL A 39 32.21 12.57 -18.11
CA VAL A 39 33.38 12.96 -18.95
C VAL A 39 34.10 11.67 -19.33
N ASP A 40 34.32 11.48 -20.64
CA ASP A 40 35.13 10.37 -21.13
C ASP A 40 36.61 10.77 -21.08
N GLU A 41 37.34 10.21 -20.12
CA GLU A 41 38.78 10.48 -19.90
C GLU A 41 39.67 9.90 -21.02
N TRP A 42 39.14 8.99 -21.85
CA TRP A 42 39.88 8.34 -22.92
C TRP A 42 39.82 9.12 -24.24
N GLN A 43 38.94 10.08 -24.37
CA GLN A 43 38.87 10.94 -25.55
C GLN A 43 39.88 12.08 -25.46
N THR A 44 40.94 11.97 -26.23
CA THR A 44 42.07 12.95 -26.27
C THR A 44 41.82 14.16 -27.19
N ALA A 45 40.81 14.15 -28.06
CA ALA A 45 40.63 15.16 -29.09
C ALA A 45 39.64 16.28 -28.79
N GLU A 46 38.57 16.02 -28.03
CA GLU A 46 37.61 17.02 -27.62
C GLU A 46 37.10 16.70 -26.20
N ARG A 47 37.41 17.56 -25.25
CA ARG A 47 36.87 17.46 -23.88
C ARG A 47 35.39 17.87 -23.87
N GLY A 48 34.53 16.93 -24.25
CA GLY A 48 33.08 17.06 -24.20
C GLY A 48 32.49 16.08 -23.20
N ALA A 49 31.29 16.38 -22.69
CA ALA A 49 30.53 15.44 -21.90
C ALA A 49 30.13 14.26 -22.78
N ALA A 50 30.56 13.04 -22.43
CA ALA A 50 30.22 11.82 -23.17
C ALA A 50 28.73 11.49 -23.05
N ASN A 51 28.12 11.87 -21.93
CA ASN A 51 26.68 11.77 -21.68
C ASN A 51 26.25 12.84 -20.70
N THR A 52 25.13 13.49 -20.98
CA THR A 52 24.46 14.41 -20.07
C THR A 52 23.04 13.90 -19.80
N GLY A 53 22.61 13.94 -18.57
CA GLY A 53 21.27 13.53 -18.18
C GLY A 53 20.73 14.41 -17.05
N THR A 54 19.43 14.52 -16.98
CA THR A 54 18.75 15.16 -15.86
C THR A 54 17.83 14.11 -15.24
N ASP A 55 18.01 13.86 -13.96
CA ASP A 55 17.11 13.03 -13.17
C ASP A 55 16.22 13.91 -12.31
N GLU A 56 14.95 13.61 -12.23
CA GLU A 56 14.02 14.28 -11.35
C GLU A 56 13.92 13.54 -10.02
N ILE A 57 14.10 14.27 -8.92
CA ILE A 57 14.03 13.74 -7.56
C ILE A 57 12.90 14.46 -6.83
N ALA A 58 12.05 13.68 -6.16
CA ALA A 58 10.98 14.18 -5.32
C ALA A 58 10.97 13.44 -3.98
N SER A 59 10.82 14.18 -2.89
CA SER A 59 10.63 13.63 -1.55
C SER A 59 9.26 14.04 -1.03
N SER A 60 8.45 13.07 -0.62
CA SER A 60 7.08 13.32 -0.16
C SER A 60 6.57 12.25 0.79
N LEU A 61 5.56 12.62 1.57
CA LEU A 61 4.70 11.65 2.24
C LEU A 61 3.57 11.25 1.28
N PHE A 62 3.38 9.95 1.11
CA PHE A 62 2.39 9.39 0.20
C PHE A 62 1.25 8.73 0.95
N TYR A 63 0.05 8.82 0.39
CA TYR A 63 -1.09 7.98 0.74
C TYR A 63 -1.21 6.87 -0.30
N GLU A 64 -1.20 5.62 0.17
CA GLU A 64 -1.49 4.44 -0.63
C GLU A 64 -2.80 3.79 -0.19
N TYR A 65 -3.46 3.12 -1.14
CA TYR A 65 -4.69 2.41 -0.88
C TYR A 65 -4.76 1.11 -1.68
N ALA A 66 -5.00 0.01 -0.97
CA ALA A 66 -5.20 -1.29 -1.58
C ALA A 66 -6.51 -1.94 -1.10
N VAL A 67 -7.10 -2.77 -1.96
CA VAL A 67 -8.30 -3.56 -1.66
C VAL A 67 -8.04 -5.02 -1.96
N VAL A 68 -8.50 -5.89 -1.08
CA VAL A 68 -8.52 -7.35 -1.28
C VAL A 68 -9.96 -7.82 -1.29
N ASP A 69 -10.43 -8.33 -2.43
CA ASP A 69 -11.70 -9.04 -2.51
C ASP A 69 -11.49 -10.50 -2.10
N LEU A 70 -11.96 -10.84 -0.89
CA LEU A 70 -11.82 -12.19 -0.35
C LEU A 70 -12.63 -13.21 -1.14
N ASN A 71 -13.75 -12.83 -1.78
CA ASN A 71 -14.52 -13.73 -2.63
C ASN A 71 -13.74 -14.10 -3.89
N GLN A 72 -13.19 -13.08 -4.56
CA GLN A 72 -12.37 -13.27 -5.75
C GLN A 72 -11.07 -14.02 -5.41
N LEU A 73 -10.47 -13.75 -4.24
CA LEU A 73 -9.30 -14.50 -3.77
C LEU A 73 -9.61 -16.00 -3.61
N ALA A 74 -10.73 -16.34 -2.96
CA ALA A 74 -11.15 -17.73 -2.82
C ALA A 74 -11.47 -18.38 -4.18
N ALA A 75 -12.06 -17.66 -5.12
CA ALA A 75 -12.34 -18.15 -6.47
C ALA A 75 -11.05 -18.42 -7.26
N ASN A 76 -10.08 -17.52 -7.18
CA ASN A 76 -8.79 -17.65 -7.87
C ASN A 76 -7.91 -18.78 -7.32
N PHE A 77 -8.15 -19.20 -6.09
CA PHE A 77 -7.43 -20.29 -5.41
C PHE A 77 -8.40 -21.40 -5.01
N ALA A 78 -9.26 -21.80 -5.94
CA ALA A 78 -10.22 -22.88 -5.73
C ALA A 78 -9.49 -24.16 -5.27
N GLY A 79 -10.00 -24.77 -4.21
CA GLY A 79 -9.39 -25.96 -3.58
C GLY A 79 -8.37 -25.67 -2.47
N SER A 80 -8.00 -24.40 -2.25
CA SER A 80 -7.17 -24.03 -1.09
C SER A 80 -7.98 -24.05 0.21
N SER A 81 -7.32 -24.43 1.30
CA SER A 81 -7.92 -24.42 2.63
C SER A 81 -8.11 -22.96 3.14
N PRO A 82 -9.03 -22.74 4.10
CA PRO A 82 -9.17 -21.45 4.78
C PRO A 82 -7.85 -20.93 5.38
N ASP A 83 -7.00 -21.82 5.89
CA ASP A 83 -5.69 -21.45 6.46
C ASP A 83 -4.73 -20.93 5.38
N GLN A 84 -4.69 -21.57 4.22
CA GLN A 84 -3.86 -21.12 3.10
C GLN A 84 -4.31 -19.76 2.58
N LEU A 85 -5.62 -19.55 2.43
CA LEU A 85 -6.17 -18.24 2.01
C LEU A 85 -5.92 -17.15 3.05
N ALA A 86 -6.04 -17.46 4.32
CA ALA A 86 -5.74 -16.55 5.42
C ALA A 86 -4.25 -16.15 5.44
N ALA A 87 -3.36 -17.12 5.24
CA ALA A 87 -1.92 -16.85 5.15
C ALA A 87 -1.58 -15.87 4.03
N LEU A 88 -2.26 -15.97 2.86
CA LEU A 88 -2.10 -15.01 1.77
C LEU A 88 -2.51 -13.58 2.17
N VAL A 89 -3.58 -13.42 2.96
CA VAL A 89 -4.02 -12.11 3.47
C VAL A 89 -2.98 -11.53 4.42
N GLY A 90 -2.51 -12.31 5.41
CA GLY A 90 -1.46 -11.86 6.33
C GLY A 90 -0.16 -11.50 5.61
N TRP A 91 0.22 -12.30 4.62
CA TRP A 91 1.40 -12.03 3.80
C TRP A 91 1.28 -10.72 3.00
N LEU A 92 0.09 -10.45 2.46
CA LEU A 92 -0.17 -9.21 1.74
C LEU A 92 -0.10 -7.98 2.65
N VAL A 93 -0.63 -8.07 3.88
CA VAL A 93 -0.52 -6.97 4.86
C VAL A 93 0.95 -6.66 5.15
N ARG A 94 1.79 -7.69 5.37
CA ARG A 94 3.24 -7.51 5.56
C ARG A 94 3.91 -6.90 4.34
N ALA A 95 3.56 -7.39 3.15
CA ALA A 95 4.14 -6.89 1.90
C ALA A 95 3.81 -5.42 1.67
N LEU A 96 2.55 -5.00 1.88
CA LEU A 96 2.13 -3.61 1.73
C LEU A 96 2.83 -2.66 2.71
N HIS A 97 3.19 -3.15 3.90
CA HIS A 97 3.99 -2.37 4.85
C HIS A 97 5.47 -2.27 4.45
N GLY A 98 6.04 -3.36 3.95
CA GLY A 98 7.49 -3.49 3.76
C GLY A 98 7.96 -3.37 2.30
N VAL A 99 7.08 -3.13 1.33
CA VAL A 99 7.48 -2.96 -0.07
C VAL A 99 8.03 -1.56 -0.30
N GLU A 100 9.26 -1.53 -0.77
CA GLU A 100 9.98 -0.31 -1.11
C GLU A 100 10.18 -0.20 -2.62
N PRO A 101 10.30 1.04 -3.16
CA PRO A 101 10.63 1.23 -4.56
C PRO A 101 11.97 0.57 -4.91
N ALA A 102 11.98 -0.34 -5.88
CA ALA A 102 13.20 -1.01 -6.31
C ALA A 102 14.07 -0.17 -7.27
N ALA A 103 13.53 0.95 -7.78
CA ALA A 103 14.23 1.82 -8.71
C ALA A 103 15.20 2.76 -7.99
N LYS A 104 16.36 3.00 -8.60
CA LYS A 104 17.35 3.98 -8.13
C LYS A 104 17.85 3.77 -6.69
N LEU A 105 17.90 2.51 -6.22
CA LEU A 105 18.30 2.17 -4.84
C LEU A 105 19.63 2.80 -4.43
N GLY A 106 20.61 2.88 -5.34
CA GLY A 106 21.93 3.44 -5.06
C GLY A 106 21.93 4.95 -4.82
N SER A 107 20.99 5.69 -5.36
CA SER A 107 20.93 7.16 -5.25
C SER A 107 19.91 7.64 -4.22
N THR A 108 18.85 6.88 -3.96
CA THR A 108 17.77 7.31 -3.10
C THR A 108 17.71 6.59 -1.75
N ALA A 109 18.28 5.37 -1.67
CA ALA A 109 18.22 4.52 -0.45
C ALA A 109 16.83 4.59 0.23
N PRO A 110 15.74 4.18 -0.43
CA PRO A 110 14.35 4.51 -0.06
C PRO A 110 13.84 3.63 1.10
N TYR A 111 14.68 3.42 2.10
CA TYR A 111 14.39 2.58 3.28
C TYR A 111 13.73 3.42 4.36
N SER A 112 12.48 3.80 4.15
CA SER A 112 11.71 4.58 5.12
C SER A 112 10.62 3.73 5.78
N ASP A 113 10.35 4.00 7.05
CA ASP A 113 9.26 3.39 7.77
C ASP A 113 7.91 4.00 7.37
N VAL A 114 6.84 3.21 7.49
CA VAL A 114 5.47 3.65 7.24
C VAL A 114 4.91 4.26 8.52
N PRO A 115 4.61 5.57 8.56
CA PRO A 115 4.18 6.25 9.78
C PRO A 115 2.81 5.78 10.26
N GLU A 116 1.93 5.32 9.35
CA GLU A 116 0.62 4.79 9.70
C GLU A 116 0.17 3.75 8.68
N MET A 117 -0.43 2.68 9.17
CA MET A 117 -1.10 1.67 8.38
C MET A 117 -2.48 1.39 8.97
N LEU A 118 -3.52 1.52 8.15
CA LEU A 118 -4.90 1.21 8.51
C LEU A 118 -5.36 -0.03 7.74
N VAL A 119 -5.72 -1.08 8.46
CA VAL A 119 -6.31 -2.29 7.89
C VAL A 119 -7.77 -2.39 8.32
N GLU A 120 -8.67 -2.47 7.36
CA GLU A 120 -10.11 -2.63 7.58
C GLU A 120 -10.62 -3.92 6.94
N LEU A 121 -11.43 -4.68 7.65
CA LEU A 121 -12.13 -5.84 7.14
C LEU A 121 -13.64 -5.67 7.33
N GLY A 122 -14.41 -5.94 6.29
CA GLY A 122 -15.85 -5.81 6.34
C GLY A 122 -16.57 -6.40 5.14
N ARG A 123 -17.88 -6.53 5.23
CA ARG A 123 -18.77 -7.07 4.18
C ARG A 123 -19.33 -5.99 3.25
N ARG A 124 -19.03 -4.75 3.54
CA ARG A 124 -19.52 -3.61 2.77
C ARG A 124 -18.55 -3.26 1.64
N ARG A 125 -19.00 -2.37 0.76
CA ARG A 125 -18.15 -1.82 -0.30
C ARG A 125 -16.86 -1.24 0.29
N PRO A 126 -15.69 -1.56 -0.28
CA PRO A 126 -14.43 -0.92 0.08
C PRO A 126 -14.51 0.60 -0.02
N ARG A 127 -13.77 1.29 0.83
CA ARG A 127 -13.80 2.75 0.90
C ARG A 127 -12.39 3.32 0.90
N SER A 128 -12.06 4.11 -0.08
CA SER A 128 -10.85 4.92 -0.05
C SER A 128 -11.06 6.13 0.86
N LEU A 129 -10.05 6.42 1.69
CA LEU A 129 -10.02 7.61 2.54
C LEU A 129 -9.25 8.77 1.88
N VAL A 130 -8.99 8.70 0.59
CA VAL A 130 -8.26 9.71 -0.21
C VAL A 130 -8.79 11.14 -0.02
N ARG A 131 -10.06 11.28 0.31
CA ARG A 131 -10.67 12.60 0.60
C ARG A 131 -10.06 13.31 1.81
N ALA A 132 -9.33 12.60 2.67
CA ALA A 132 -8.56 13.22 3.75
C ALA A 132 -7.55 14.23 3.20
N TYR A 133 -7.09 14.03 1.97
CA TYR A 133 -6.04 14.80 1.31
C TYR A 133 -6.54 15.53 0.05
N GLN A 134 -7.85 15.76 -0.05
CA GLN A 134 -8.44 16.54 -1.14
C GLN A 134 -7.86 17.95 -1.18
N ASP A 135 -7.63 18.53 -0.01
CA ASP A 135 -6.84 19.74 0.17
C ASP A 135 -5.45 19.34 0.67
N ALA A 136 -4.42 19.61 -0.11
CA ALA A 136 -3.04 19.31 0.26
C ALA A 136 -2.64 20.03 1.55
N ILE A 137 -1.86 19.38 2.40
CA ILE A 137 -1.34 19.98 3.63
C ILE A 137 -0.43 21.15 3.26
N ARG A 138 -0.71 22.35 3.78
CA ARG A 138 0.00 23.58 3.38
C ARG A 138 1.40 23.68 4.00
N PRO A 139 2.37 24.35 3.32
CA PRO A 139 3.74 24.47 3.80
C PRO A 139 3.89 25.04 5.22
N ARG A 140 2.97 25.87 5.71
CA ARG A 140 2.98 26.39 7.08
C ARG A 140 2.74 25.31 8.12
N GLU A 141 2.09 24.21 7.74
CA GLU A 141 1.82 23.06 8.58
C GLU A 141 2.96 22.05 8.52
N LEU A 142 3.84 22.11 7.50
CA LEU A 142 4.99 21.23 7.32
C LEU A 142 6.06 21.35 8.41
N ASN A 143 6.13 22.50 9.09
CA ASN A 143 7.08 22.73 10.18
C ASN A 143 6.69 22.02 11.50
N ALA A 144 5.50 21.44 11.56
CA ALA A 144 4.99 20.73 12.73
C ALA A 144 4.53 19.34 12.30
N ASP A 145 5.47 18.40 12.26
CA ASP A 145 5.18 16.97 12.15
C ASP A 145 4.11 16.62 11.07
N LEU A 146 4.54 16.65 9.82
CA LEU A 146 3.70 16.35 8.65
C LEU A 146 2.99 15.00 8.77
N ALA A 147 3.67 13.98 9.30
CA ALA A 147 3.11 12.65 9.44
C ALA A 147 1.94 12.65 10.43
N ASN A 148 2.09 13.24 11.61
CA ASN A 148 1.00 13.35 12.59
C ASN A 148 -0.19 14.16 12.05
N ARG A 149 0.07 15.22 11.28
CA ARG A 149 -1.01 15.97 10.64
C ARG A 149 -1.76 15.13 9.61
N ALA A 150 -1.05 14.36 8.81
CA ALA A 150 -1.64 13.46 7.83
C ALA A 150 -2.49 12.37 8.51
N ILE A 151 -2.01 11.77 9.60
CA ILE A 151 -2.74 10.77 10.40
C ILE A 151 -4.02 11.38 10.98
N GLN A 152 -3.97 12.59 11.55
CA GLN A 152 -5.17 13.27 12.08
C GLN A 152 -6.24 13.49 11.01
N LEU A 153 -5.85 13.89 9.79
CA LEU A 153 -6.77 14.06 8.67
C LEU A 153 -7.37 12.73 8.23
N LEU A 154 -6.55 11.67 8.19
CA LEU A 154 -7.00 10.32 7.87
C LEU A 154 -8.04 9.83 8.87
N ASP A 155 -7.79 10.01 10.17
CA ASP A 155 -8.70 9.63 11.25
C ASP A 155 -10.01 10.41 11.19
N SER A 156 -9.95 11.72 10.97
CA SER A 156 -11.14 12.54 10.77
C SER A 156 -11.98 12.03 9.59
N GLN A 157 -11.36 11.72 8.47
CA GLN A 157 -12.06 11.18 7.30
C GLN A 157 -12.62 9.78 7.57
N ARG A 158 -11.91 8.94 8.33
CA ARG A 158 -12.39 7.62 8.79
C ARG A 158 -13.66 7.75 9.62
N GLN A 159 -13.69 8.66 10.59
CA GLN A 159 -14.86 8.95 11.41
C GLN A 159 -16.06 9.43 10.58
N HIS A 160 -15.85 10.35 9.65
CA HIS A 160 -16.89 10.80 8.72
C HIS A 160 -17.41 9.65 7.85
N ALA A 161 -16.54 8.78 7.35
CA ALA A 161 -16.94 7.62 6.57
C ALA A 161 -17.75 6.63 7.42
N ASN A 162 -17.34 6.38 8.68
CA ASN A 162 -18.09 5.54 9.61
C ASN A 162 -19.51 6.07 9.86
N ALA A 163 -19.65 7.37 10.07
CA ALA A 163 -20.95 8.00 10.28
C ALA A 163 -21.87 7.90 9.04
N ARG A 164 -21.32 8.00 7.84
CA ARG A 164 -22.11 8.04 6.59
C ARG A 164 -22.48 6.67 6.02
N ILE A 165 -21.57 5.72 6.08
CA ILE A 165 -21.72 4.42 5.42
C ILE A 165 -21.53 3.23 6.37
N GLY A 166 -21.33 3.51 7.67
CA GLY A 166 -21.13 2.52 8.73
C GLY A 166 -19.68 2.07 8.87
N SER A 167 -19.37 1.55 10.05
CA SER A 167 -18.05 1.02 10.38
C SER A 167 -17.77 -0.33 9.70
N PRO A 168 -16.50 -0.67 9.46
CA PRO A 168 -16.10 -2.02 9.09
C PRO A 168 -16.35 -3.01 10.25
N ASP A 169 -16.30 -4.31 9.95
CA ASP A 169 -16.48 -5.37 10.96
C ASP A 169 -15.27 -5.48 11.89
N ALA A 170 -14.09 -5.13 11.40
CA ALA A 170 -12.85 -5.03 12.18
C ALA A 170 -11.93 -3.96 11.59
N THR A 171 -11.14 -3.33 12.46
CA THR A 171 -10.17 -2.28 12.12
C THR A 171 -8.93 -2.44 12.99
N TRP A 172 -7.77 -2.27 12.39
CA TRP A 172 -6.47 -2.22 13.06
C TRP A 172 -5.67 -1.04 12.49
N THR A 173 -5.01 -0.29 13.37
CA THR A 173 -4.11 0.80 12.99
C THR A 173 -2.74 0.56 13.60
N LEU A 174 -1.70 1.05 12.92
CA LEU A 174 -0.35 0.90 13.44
C LEU A 174 -0.16 1.71 14.73
N SER A 175 -0.76 2.91 14.80
CA SER A 175 -0.72 3.80 15.97
C SER A 175 -1.47 3.24 17.19
N ASP A 176 -2.55 2.48 16.97
CA ASP A 176 -3.37 1.91 18.05
C ASP A 176 -2.89 0.50 18.47
N THR A 177 -1.97 -0.10 17.70
CA THR A 177 -1.49 -1.46 17.95
C THR A 177 -0.13 -1.43 18.62
N ALA A 178 -0.07 -1.86 19.88
CA ALA A 178 1.20 -2.06 20.56
C ALA A 178 1.96 -3.22 19.92
N ALA A 179 3.28 -3.08 19.84
CA ALA A 179 4.14 -4.22 19.50
C ALA A 179 3.96 -5.32 20.56
N GLY A 180 3.85 -6.56 20.12
CA GLY A 180 3.84 -7.71 21.03
C GLY A 180 5.23 -7.93 21.65
N ASP A 181 5.33 -8.71 22.73
CA ASP A 181 6.59 -8.98 23.43
C ASP A 181 7.70 -9.53 22.50
N THR A 182 7.30 -10.21 21.41
CA THR A 182 8.23 -10.86 20.48
C THR A 182 7.99 -10.47 19.02
N LYS A 183 6.99 -9.62 18.73
CA LYS A 183 6.59 -9.27 17.34
C LYS A 183 6.41 -7.77 17.17
N PRO A 184 6.86 -7.18 16.06
CA PRO A 184 6.51 -5.82 15.66
C PRO A 184 4.99 -5.62 15.52
N ALA A 185 4.51 -4.39 15.67
CA ALA A 185 3.08 -4.07 15.58
C ALA A 185 2.45 -4.51 14.24
N VAL A 186 3.16 -4.36 13.13
CA VAL A 186 2.70 -4.82 11.81
C VAL A 186 2.45 -6.33 11.76
N GLU A 187 3.30 -7.12 12.44
CA GLU A 187 3.11 -8.57 12.52
C GLU A 187 1.86 -8.94 13.32
N VAL A 188 1.58 -8.19 14.39
CA VAL A 188 0.36 -8.35 15.19
C VAL A 188 -0.88 -8.06 14.33
N ILE A 189 -0.85 -6.96 13.57
CA ILE A 189 -1.94 -6.60 12.64
C ILE A 189 -2.13 -7.65 11.55
N ALA A 190 -1.03 -8.11 10.94
CA ALA A 190 -1.08 -9.11 9.87
C ALA A 190 -1.65 -10.44 10.36
N ASP A 191 -1.25 -10.90 11.54
CA ASP A 191 -1.76 -12.12 12.15
C ASP A 191 -3.26 -11.98 12.52
N ALA A 192 -3.66 -10.84 13.08
CA ALA A 192 -5.06 -10.56 13.42
C ALA A 192 -5.97 -10.48 12.18
N ALA A 193 -5.49 -9.83 11.12
CA ALA A 193 -6.20 -9.75 9.84
C ALA A 193 -6.33 -11.14 9.18
N ALA A 194 -5.27 -11.94 9.20
CA ALA A 194 -5.26 -13.31 8.68
C ALA A 194 -6.26 -14.19 9.46
N GLU A 195 -6.26 -14.15 10.79
CA GLU A 195 -7.17 -14.91 11.63
C GLU A 195 -8.64 -14.54 11.37
N ARG A 196 -8.91 -13.25 11.21
CA ARG A 196 -10.26 -12.80 10.88
C ARG A 196 -10.69 -13.24 9.48
N ALA A 197 -9.78 -13.19 8.52
CA ALA A 197 -10.02 -13.71 7.16
C ALA A 197 -10.23 -15.22 7.17
N ARG A 198 -9.48 -15.99 7.97
CA ARG A 198 -9.64 -17.44 8.15
C ARG A 198 -11.05 -17.79 8.59
N THR A 199 -11.54 -17.09 9.61
CA THR A 199 -12.91 -17.27 10.11
C THR A 199 -13.95 -17.04 9.00
N TRP A 200 -13.74 -15.99 8.19
CA TRP A 200 -14.62 -15.67 7.07
C TRP A 200 -14.58 -16.76 5.97
N PHE A 201 -13.40 -17.26 5.59
CA PHE A 201 -13.26 -18.33 4.59
C PHE A 201 -13.87 -19.64 5.07
N ALA A 202 -13.72 -20.01 6.35
CA ALA A 202 -14.33 -21.20 6.93
C ALA A 202 -15.87 -21.13 6.86
N GLN A 203 -16.48 -20.03 7.29
CA GLN A 203 -17.93 -19.82 7.19
C GLN A 203 -18.45 -19.87 5.76
N ARG A 204 -17.68 -19.39 4.80
CA ARG A 204 -18.02 -19.45 3.38
C ARG A 204 -17.97 -20.89 2.87
N ALA A 205 -16.95 -21.67 3.24
CA ALA A 205 -16.81 -23.06 2.85
C ALA A 205 -17.98 -23.91 3.38
N GLU A 206 -18.37 -23.72 4.65
CA GLU A 206 -19.53 -24.39 5.25
C GLU A 206 -20.85 -24.08 4.49
N LYS A 207 -21.06 -22.80 4.12
CA LYS A 207 -22.27 -22.41 3.37
C LYS A 207 -22.28 -22.93 1.93
N ALA A 208 -21.14 -23.22 1.34
CA ALA A 208 -21.06 -23.79 0.01
C ALA A 208 -21.27 -25.33 0.02
N ALA A 209 -21.08 -25.97 1.18
CA ALA A 209 -21.27 -27.39 1.36
C ALA A 209 -22.70 -27.79 1.83
N ALA A 210 -23.50 -26.82 2.29
CA ALA A 210 -24.89 -26.97 2.72
C ALA A 210 -25.88 -26.71 1.58
#